data_dd38f283a1ce0b2f723630904d6e500c
#
_entry.id   dd38f283a1ce0b2f723630904d6e500c
#
_cell.length_a   1.000
_cell.length_b   1.000
_cell.length_c   1.000
_cell.angle_alpha   90.00
_cell.angle_beta   90.00
_cell.angle_gamma   90.00
#
_symmetry.space_group_name_H-M   'P 1'
#
loop_
_entity.id
_entity.type
_entity.pdbx_description
1 polymer ?
#
loop_
_entity_poly.entity_id
_entity_poly.type
_entity_poly.pdbx_seq_one_letter_code
_entity_poly.pdbx_strand_id
1 'polypeptide(L)'
;MNIALLTKLPKKVLDELPSIINKYQIDTPLRMSHFLSQCHHESGGFKSTTENMKYSSARLLQVFPRHFKSLDDTKGYAMHPERIGNKVYANRLGNGDESSGDGYKYRGRGYIQVTGKNKYIILDKMLNEDILSNPDLIALKYPLFSAAWFWDSVKLNSIADKGTTMEICEQVTKKVNGGKLGLLARYKMLVYYYELLNIGN
;
A
#
# COMPACT_ATOMS: atom_id res chain seq x y z
N MET A 1 0.44 -14.45 20.29
CA MET A 1 0.33 -13.03 19.89
C MET A 1 -0.95 -12.44 20.44
N ASN A 2 -0.86 -11.38 21.23
CA ASN A 2 -2.01 -10.75 21.88
C ASN A 2 -2.54 -9.57 21.05
N ILE A 3 -3.43 -9.86 20.07
CA ILE A 3 -4.03 -8.84 19.22
C ILE A 3 -5.03 -7.93 19.96
N ALA A 4 -5.52 -8.33 21.13
CA ALA A 4 -6.42 -7.50 21.94
C ALA A 4 -5.76 -6.18 22.39
N LEU A 5 -4.43 -6.12 22.41
CA LEU A 5 -3.67 -4.91 22.75
C LEU A 5 -3.58 -3.90 21.61
N LEU A 6 -3.98 -4.27 20.40
CA LEU A 6 -4.00 -3.38 19.22
C LEU A 6 -5.19 -2.39 19.23
N THR A 7 -5.82 -2.16 20.37
CA THR A 7 -7.04 -1.32 20.52
C THR A 7 -6.91 0.11 20.03
N LYS A 8 -5.68 0.63 19.90
CA LYS A 8 -5.41 1.98 19.36
C LYS A 8 -5.45 2.05 17.84
N LEU A 9 -5.50 0.90 17.15
CA LEU A 9 -5.64 0.89 15.71
C LEU A 9 -7.07 1.31 15.30
N PRO A 10 -7.24 1.93 14.12
CA PRO A 10 -8.57 2.24 13.62
C PRO A 10 -9.45 0.99 13.53
N LYS A 11 -10.73 1.14 13.85
CA LYS A 11 -11.71 0.03 13.82
C LYS A 11 -11.63 -0.77 12.51
N LYS A 12 -11.49 -0.09 11.39
CA LYS A 12 -11.37 -0.71 10.07
C LYS A 12 -10.17 -1.66 9.95
N VAL A 13 -9.04 -1.32 10.57
CA VAL A 13 -7.87 -2.22 10.62
C VAL A 13 -8.19 -3.44 11.47
N LEU A 14 -8.79 -3.22 12.64
CA LEU A 14 -9.16 -4.28 13.57
C LEU A 14 -10.17 -5.28 12.96
N ASP A 15 -11.14 -4.80 12.22
CA ASP A 15 -12.18 -5.61 11.57
C ASP A 15 -11.59 -6.55 10.50
N GLU A 16 -10.52 -6.14 9.81
CA GLU A 16 -9.86 -6.96 8.77
C GLU A 16 -8.80 -7.93 9.34
N LEU A 17 -8.27 -7.71 10.56
CA LEU A 17 -7.19 -8.54 11.13
C LEU A 17 -7.48 -10.04 11.14
N PRO A 18 -8.66 -10.55 11.59
CA PRO A 18 -8.90 -11.97 11.64
C PRO A 18 -8.76 -12.67 10.28
N SER A 19 -9.24 -12.01 9.21
CA SER A 19 -9.19 -12.57 7.87
C SER A 19 -7.75 -12.67 7.32
N ILE A 20 -6.90 -11.66 7.58
CA ILE A 20 -5.53 -11.65 7.09
C ILE A 20 -4.61 -12.57 7.89
N ILE A 21 -4.82 -12.70 9.21
CA ILE A 21 -4.06 -13.61 10.07
C ILE A 21 -4.16 -15.03 9.52
N ASN A 22 -5.38 -15.51 9.33
CA ASN A 22 -5.62 -16.87 8.88
C ASN A 22 -5.17 -17.10 7.43
N LYS A 23 -5.53 -16.18 6.53
CA LYS A 23 -5.30 -16.37 5.09
C LYS A 23 -3.83 -16.23 4.69
N TYR A 24 -3.12 -15.29 5.30
CA TYR A 24 -1.74 -14.94 4.91
C TYR A 24 -0.70 -15.31 5.96
N GLN A 25 -1.11 -16.01 7.02
CA GLN A 25 -0.22 -16.46 8.10
C GLN A 25 0.60 -15.30 8.71
N ILE A 26 -0.05 -14.14 8.87
CA ILE A 26 0.53 -12.98 9.58
C ILE A 26 0.16 -13.14 11.07
N ASP A 27 0.56 -14.27 11.65
CA ASP A 27 0.06 -14.83 12.91
C ASP A 27 1.06 -14.83 14.06
N THR A 28 2.28 -14.38 13.84
CA THR A 28 3.31 -14.23 14.88
C THR A 28 3.55 -12.76 15.23
N PRO A 29 4.08 -12.44 16.43
CA PRO A 29 4.47 -11.07 16.78
C PRO A 29 5.45 -10.46 15.78
N LEU A 30 6.42 -11.23 15.26
CA LEU A 30 7.38 -10.78 14.26
C LEU A 30 6.69 -10.35 12.97
N ARG A 31 5.89 -11.25 12.37
CA ARG A 31 5.19 -10.98 11.10
C ARG A 31 4.23 -9.81 11.23
N MET A 32 3.39 -9.81 12.27
CA MET A 32 2.39 -8.77 12.50
C MET A 32 3.03 -7.40 12.75
N SER A 33 4.09 -7.31 13.56
CA SER A 33 4.74 -6.04 13.85
C SER A 33 5.42 -5.45 12.61
N HIS A 34 6.12 -6.27 11.82
CA HIS A 34 6.67 -5.84 10.54
C HIS A 34 5.57 -5.37 9.58
N PHE A 35 4.50 -6.16 9.42
CA PHE A 35 3.38 -5.82 8.53
C PHE A 35 2.70 -4.51 8.92
N LEU A 36 2.32 -4.37 10.20
CA LEU A 36 1.68 -3.15 10.69
C LEU A 36 2.60 -1.92 10.59
N SER A 37 3.90 -2.06 10.85
CA SER A 37 4.84 -0.95 10.73
C SER A 37 4.94 -0.40 9.31
N GLN A 38 4.93 -1.28 8.31
CA GLN A 38 4.93 -0.88 6.91
C GLN A 38 3.60 -0.21 6.51
N CYS A 39 2.48 -0.84 6.83
CA CYS A 39 1.15 -0.26 6.59
C CYS A 39 0.98 1.11 7.26
N HIS A 40 1.42 1.24 8.52
CA HIS A 40 1.39 2.50 9.27
C HIS A 40 2.15 3.61 8.54
N HIS A 41 3.38 3.32 8.10
CA HIS A 41 4.21 4.30 7.42
C HIS A 41 3.64 4.70 6.06
N GLU A 42 3.29 3.73 5.21
CA GLU A 42 2.79 3.97 3.84
C GLU A 42 1.46 4.74 3.82
N SER A 43 0.64 4.56 4.84
CA SER A 43 -0.69 5.18 4.93
C SER A 43 -0.73 6.43 5.83
N GLY A 44 0.41 6.90 6.35
CA GLY A 44 0.44 8.02 7.28
C GLY A 44 -0.36 7.75 8.56
N GLY A 45 -0.15 6.59 9.19
CA GLY A 45 -0.88 6.17 10.40
C GLY A 45 -2.29 5.63 10.11
N PHE A 46 -2.46 4.87 9.04
CA PHE A 46 -3.73 4.30 8.59
C PHE A 46 -4.79 5.35 8.16
N LYS A 47 -4.35 6.55 7.82
CA LYS A 47 -5.24 7.67 7.45
C LYS A 47 -5.53 7.71 5.95
N SER A 48 -4.54 7.35 5.11
CA SER A 48 -4.66 7.39 3.66
C SER A 48 -4.78 5.99 3.07
N THR A 49 -5.80 5.80 2.25
CA THR A 49 -6.05 4.53 1.53
C THR A 49 -6.11 4.71 0.02
N THR A 50 -5.89 5.94 -0.48
CA THR A 50 -5.95 6.24 -1.91
C THR A 50 -4.85 7.21 -2.29
N GLU A 51 -4.18 6.93 -3.41
CA GLU A 51 -3.15 7.79 -3.98
C GLU A 51 -3.72 9.16 -4.35
N ASN A 52 -3.05 10.22 -3.89
CA ASN A 52 -3.39 11.58 -4.27
C ASN A 52 -2.70 11.95 -5.59
N MET A 53 -3.48 12.10 -6.65
CA MET A 53 -3.00 12.49 -7.99
C MET A 53 -3.12 13.99 -8.27
N LYS A 54 -3.42 14.82 -7.26
CA LYS A 54 -3.59 16.27 -7.43
C LYS A 54 -2.25 16.98 -7.34
N TYR A 55 -1.60 17.21 -8.48
CA TYR A 55 -0.27 17.84 -8.57
C TYR A 55 -0.33 19.16 -9.32
N SER A 56 0.44 20.16 -8.84
CA SER A 56 0.72 21.39 -9.59
C SER A 56 1.69 21.12 -10.74
N SER A 57 1.81 22.06 -11.70
CA SER A 57 2.77 21.97 -12.82
C SER A 57 4.19 21.71 -12.34
N ALA A 58 4.68 22.50 -11.37
CA ALA A 58 6.02 22.33 -10.82
C ALA A 58 6.21 20.94 -10.18
N ARG A 59 5.18 20.43 -9.50
CA ARG A 59 5.25 19.11 -8.85
C ARG A 59 5.20 17.97 -9.87
N LEU A 60 4.47 18.12 -10.99
CA LEU A 60 4.46 17.13 -12.08
C LEU A 60 5.86 16.92 -12.67
N LEU A 61 6.61 18.00 -12.91
CA LEU A 61 8.00 17.92 -13.39
C LEU A 61 8.92 17.16 -12.44
N GLN A 62 8.73 17.33 -11.13
CA GLN A 62 9.54 16.66 -10.12
C GLN A 62 9.19 15.19 -9.94
N VAL A 63 7.90 14.85 -9.91
CA VAL A 63 7.43 13.51 -9.57
C VAL A 63 7.38 12.59 -10.80
N PHE A 64 7.03 13.14 -11.95
CA PHE A 64 6.85 12.39 -13.18
C PHE A 64 7.71 12.93 -14.35
N PRO A 65 9.05 13.09 -14.18
CA PRO A 65 9.92 13.71 -15.18
C PRO A 65 9.97 12.95 -16.51
N ARG A 66 9.58 11.68 -16.52
CA ARG A 66 9.47 10.87 -17.75
C ARG A 66 8.26 11.24 -18.60
N HIS A 67 7.22 11.82 -17.99
CA HIS A 67 5.95 12.16 -18.64
C HIS A 67 5.78 13.67 -18.85
N PHE A 68 6.47 14.49 -18.05
CA PHE A 68 6.41 15.95 -18.09
C PHE A 68 7.84 16.50 -18.06
N LYS A 69 8.32 17.02 -19.19
CA LYS A 69 9.69 17.54 -19.37
C LYS A 69 9.77 19.06 -19.29
N SER A 70 8.63 19.73 -19.56
CA SER A 70 8.51 21.19 -19.58
C SER A 70 7.20 21.62 -18.91
N LEU A 71 7.08 22.91 -18.58
CA LEU A 71 5.81 23.48 -18.10
C LEU A 71 4.70 23.35 -19.14
N ASP A 72 5.04 23.39 -20.41
CA ASP A 72 4.07 23.23 -21.50
C ASP A 72 3.47 21.82 -21.49
N ASP A 73 4.24 20.78 -21.21
CA ASP A 73 3.73 19.42 -21.10
C ASP A 73 2.70 19.27 -19.99
N THR A 74 2.72 20.14 -18.98
CA THR A 74 1.79 20.09 -17.85
C THR A 74 0.45 20.79 -18.11
N LYS A 75 0.35 21.55 -19.23
CA LYS A 75 -0.90 22.22 -19.60
C LYS A 75 -2.03 21.21 -19.81
N GLY A 76 -3.17 21.47 -19.17
CA GLY A 76 -4.32 20.55 -19.21
C GLY A 76 -4.22 19.31 -18.29
N TYR A 77 -3.07 19.12 -17.61
CA TYR A 77 -2.88 18.04 -16.62
C TYR A 77 -2.82 18.58 -15.18
N ALA A 78 -2.09 19.68 -14.96
CA ALA A 78 -1.94 20.23 -13.63
C ALA A 78 -3.28 20.42 -12.92
N MET A 79 -3.37 19.94 -11.67
CA MET A 79 -4.57 19.94 -10.85
C MET A 79 -5.76 19.09 -11.37
N HIS A 80 -5.54 18.28 -12.42
CA HIS A 80 -6.52 17.33 -12.95
C HIS A 80 -6.11 15.87 -12.66
N PRO A 81 -6.47 15.31 -11.49
CA PRO A 81 -6.03 13.99 -11.03
C PRO A 81 -6.29 12.86 -12.03
N GLU A 82 -7.46 12.88 -12.67
CA GLU A 82 -7.85 11.86 -13.64
C GLU A 82 -6.93 11.86 -14.85
N ARG A 83 -6.70 13.03 -15.46
CA ARG A 83 -5.79 13.16 -16.60
C ARG A 83 -4.36 12.76 -16.25
N ILE A 84 -3.88 13.18 -15.05
CA ILE A 84 -2.55 12.81 -14.58
C ILE A 84 -2.43 11.29 -14.44
N GLY A 85 -3.38 10.65 -13.74
CA GLY A 85 -3.38 9.21 -13.54
C GLY A 85 -3.42 8.45 -14.88
N ASN A 86 -4.29 8.86 -15.79
CA ASN A 86 -4.40 8.23 -17.11
C ASN A 86 -3.11 8.34 -17.91
N LYS A 87 -2.41 9.48 -17.87
CA LYS A 87 -1.14 9.67 -18.57
C LYS A 87 0.00 8.85 -17.94
N VAL A 88 0.19 8.95 -16.61
CA VAL A 88 1.38 8.36 -15.97
C VAL A 88 1.31 6.84 -15.85
N TYR A 89 0.12 6.27 -15.88
CA TYR A 89 -0.10 4.82 -15.80
C TYR A 89 -0.56 4.19 -17.12
N ALA A 90 -0.63 4.96 -18.24
CA ALA A 90 -0.97 4.43 -19.55
C ALA A 90 -0.01 3.32 -19.99
N ASN A 91 -0.56 2.29 -20.63
CA ASN A 91 0.19 1.16 -21.20
C ASN A 91 1.12 0.43 -20.21
N ARG A 92 0.80 0.49 -18.89
CA ARG A 92 1.58 -0.11 -17.82
C ARG A 92 0.68 -0.88 -16.86
N LEU A 93 1.24 -1.90 -16.21
CA LEU A 93 0.57 -2.65 -15.13
C LEU A 93 -0.79 -3.26 -15.56
N GLY A 94 -0.95 -3.54 -16.86
CA GLY A 94 -2.18 -4.05 -17.44
C GLY A 94 -3.23 -2.99 -17.79
N ASN A 95 -2.92 -1.71 -17.60
CA ASN A 95 -3.79 -0.62 -18.05
C ASN A 95 -3.70 -0.47 -19.57
N GLY A 96 -4.80 -0.01 -20.17
CA GLY A 96 -4.82 0.46 -21.55
C GLY A 96 -4.07 1.79 -21.74
N ASP A 97 -4.25 2.40 -22.90
CA ASP A 97 -3.70 3.72 -23.21
C ASP A 97 -4.33 4.84 -22.35
N GLU A 98 -3.88 6.09 -22.57
CA GLU A 98 -4.39 7.25 -21.80
C GLU A 98 -5.90 7.44 -21.97
N SER A 99 -6.45 7.12 -23.15
CA SER A 99 -7.88 7.30 -23.47
C SER A 99 -8.77 6.25 -22.80
N SER A 100 -8.20 5.12 -22.37
CA SER A 100 -8.94 4.04 -21.70
C SER A 100 -9.48 4.43 -20.32
N GLY A 101 -8.89 5.43 -19.67
CA GLY A 101 -9.22 5.81 -18.30
C GLY A 101 -8.69 4.85 -17.23
N ASP A 102 -8.07 3.74 -17.63
CA ASP A 102 -7.58 2.71 -16.71
C ASP A 102 -6.54 3.25 -15.71
N GLY A 103 -5.69 4.18 -16.13
CA GLY A 103 -4.63 4.73 -15.30
C GLY A 103 -5.15 5.35 -14.01
N TYR A 104 -6.15 6.18 -14.08
CA TYR A 104 -6.78 6.77 -12.90
C TYR A 104 -7.72 5.81 -12.19
N LYS A 105 -8.48 5.01 -12.96
CA LYS A 105 -9.41 4.02 -12.43
C LYS A 105 -8.71 3.05 -11.50
N TYR A 106 -7.52 2.53 -11.89
CA TYR A 106 -6.73 1.56 -11.13
C TYR A 106 -5.49 2.16 -10.46
N ARG A 107 -5.58 3.45 -10.04
CA ARG A 107 -4.54 4.12 -9.25
C ARG A 107 -4.32 3.43 -7.91
N GLY A 108 -3.27 3.82 -7.18
CA GLY A 108 -2.91 3.24 -5.90
C GLY A 108 -4.03 3.30 -4.86
N ARG A 109 -4.39 2.14 -4.27
CA ARG A 109 -5.34 2.02 -3.15
C ARG A 109 -4.87 0.98 -2.14
N GLY A 110 -5.41 1.07 -0.92
CA GLY A 110 -5.03 0.24 0.22
C GLY A 110 -3.85 0.82 1.00
N TYR A 111 -3.52 0.23 2.15
CA TYR A 111 -2.45 0.74 3.04
C TYR A 111 -1.04 0.55 2.48
N ILE A 112 -0.81 -0.45 1.62
CA ILE A 112 0.38 -0.56 0.77
C ILE A 112 -0.11 -0.48 -0.68
N GLN A 113 -0.18 0.70 -1.20
CA GLN A 113 -0.85 1.09 -2.44
C GLN A 113 -0.74 0.09 -3.60
N VAL A 114 -1.78 -0.71 -3.80
CA VAL A 114 -1.93 -1.61 -4.93
C VAL A 114 -2.30 -0.79 -6.17
N THR A 115 -1.49 -0.85 -7.22
CA THR A 115 -1.64 -0.03 -8.42
C THR A 115 -1.66 -0.90 -9.67
N GLY A 116 -2.52 -0.58 -10.63
CA GLY A 116 -2.59 -1.18 -11.96
C GLY A 116 -3.61 -2.30 -12.10
N LYS A 117 -4.26 -2.35 -13.28
CA LYS A 117 -5.39 -3.22 -13.60
C LYS A 117 -5.14 -4.69 -13.31
N ASN A 118 -3.92 -5.19 -13.61
CA ASN A 118 -3.60 -6.60 -13.37
C ASN A 118 -3.77 -7.01 -11.90
N LYS A 119 -3.38 -6.13 -10.96
CA LYS A 119 -3.53 -6.42 -9.52
C LYS A 119 -4.99 -6.36 -9.09
N TYR A 120 -5.76 -5.43 -9.66
CA TYR A 120 -7.19 -5.34 -9.40
C TYR A 120 -7.95 -6.56 -9.92
N ILE A 121 -7.57 -7.13 -11.09
CA ILE A 121 -8.12 -8.40 -11.59
C ILE A 121 -7.88 -9.55 -10.61
N ILE A 122 -6.69 -9.61 -10.01
CA ILE A 122 -6.38 -10.65 -9.02
C ILE A 122 -7.23 -10.47 -7.76
N LEU A 123 -7.32 -9.24 -7.25
CA LEU A 123 -8.12 -8.95 -6.04
C LEU A 123 -9.62 -9.16 -6.26
N ASP A 124 -10.13 -8.82 -7.45
CA ASP A 124 -11.50 -9.09 -7.87
C ASP A 124 -11.88 -10.57 -7.70
N LYS A 125 -11.05 -11.44 -8.28
CA LYS A 125 -11.22 -12.90 -8.17
C LYS A 125 -11.08 -13.41 -6.74
N MET A 126 -10.19 -12.84 -5.94
CA MET A 126 -9.90 -13.30 -4.58
C MET A 126 -10.96 -12.87 -3.56
N LEU A 127 -11.58 -11.73 -3.77
CA LEU A 127 -12.56 -11.13 -2.85
C LEU A 127 -13.99 -11.53 -3.21
N ASN A 128 -14.20 -12.07 -4.41
CA ASN A 128 -15.54 -12.36 -4.95
C ASN A 128 -16.47 -11.13 -4.90
N GLU A 129 -15.90 -9.99 -5.26
CA GLU A 129 -16.56 -8.68 -5.27
C GLU A 129 -16.27 -8.01 -6.62
N ASP A 130 -17.15 -7.16 -7.10
CA ASP A 130 -16.95 -6.43 -8.37
C ASP A 130 -15.96 -5.27 -8.20
N ILE A 131 -14.68 -5.62 -7.96
CA ILE A 131 -13.58 -4.66 -7.76
C ILE A 131 -13.23 -3.95 -9.07
N LEU A 132 -13.39 -4.62 -10.21
CA LEU A 132 -13.06 -4.03 -11.50
C LEU A 132 -14.01 -2.91 -11.89
N SER A 133 -15.30 -3.02 -11.60
CA SER A 133 -16.26 -1.94 -11.82
C SER A 133 -16.19 -0.89 -10.70
N ASN A 134 -15.92 -1.32 -9.46
CA ASN A 134 -15.85 -0.45 -8.29
C ASN A 134 -14.51 -0.58 -7.53
N PRO A 135 -13.41 -0.04 -8.11
CA PRO A 135 -12.07 -0.17 -7.52
C PRO A 135 -11.92 0.53 -6.17
N ASP A 136 -12.81 1.45 -5.81
CA ASP A 136 -12.80 2.13 -4.51
C ASP A 136 -13.10 1.17 -3.34
N LEU A 137 -13.67 0.00 -3.59
CA LEU A 137 -13.83 -1.04 -2.57
C LEU A 137 -12.49 -1.43 -1.91
N ILE A 138 -11.37 -1.39 -2.66
CA ILE A 138 -10.04 -1.63 -2.07
C ILE A 138 -9.69 -0.59 -1.01
N ALA A 139 -10.02 0.68 -1.22
CA ALA A 139 -9.78 1.73 -0.24
C ALA A 139 -10.81 1.73 0.91
N LEU A 140 -12.06 1.41 0.58
CA LEU A 140 -13.19 1.53 1.51
C LEU A 140 -13.41 0.28 2.37
N LYS A 141 -13.24 -0.91 1.81
CA LYS A 141 -13.59 -2.18 2.46
C LYS A 141 -12.39 -3.09 2.72
N TYR A 142 -11.36 -3.05 1.87
CA TYR A 142 -10.26 -4.01 1.88
C TYR A 142 -8.85 -3.39 1.92
N PRO A 143 -8.60 -2.26 2.62
CA PRO A 143 -7.29 -1.63 2.58
C PRO A 143 -6.19 -2.46 3.26
N LEU A 144 -6.50 -3.19 4.33
CA LEU A 144 -5.55 -4.06 5.01
C LEU A 144 -5.40 -5.39 4.28
N PHE A 145 -6.50 -5.95 3.77
CA PHE A 145 -6.47 -7.18 2.99
C PHE A 145 -5.61 -7.05 1.74
N SER A 146 -5.76 -5.96 0.99
CA SER A 146 -4.94 -5.70 -0.20
C SER A 146 -3.45 -5.55 0.13
N ALA A 147 -3.13 -4.96 1.27
CA ALA A 147 -1.77 -4.87 1.78
C ALA A 147 -1.22 -6.26 2.16
N ALA A 148 -2.03 -7.12 2.81
CA ALA A 148 -1.63 -8.48 3.18
C ALA A 148 -1.46 -9.38 1.95
N TRP A 149 -2.29 -9.23 0.94
CA TRP A 149 -2.09 -9.88 -0.35
C TRP A 149 -0.76 -9.49 -1.00
N PHE A 150 -0.44 -8.19 -1.04
CA PHE A 150 0.86 -7.73 -1.54
C PHE A 150 2.01 -8.32 -0.73
N TRP A 151 1.92 -8.28 0.61
CA TRP A 151 2.89 -8.83 1.54
C TRP A 151 3.22 -10.30 1.25
N ASP A 152 2.20 -11.12 1.05
CA ASP A 152 2.38 -12.53 0.71
C ASP A 152 2.93 -12.71 -0.70
N SER A 153 2.49 -11.92 -1.68
CA SER A 153 2.93 -12.03 -3.08
C SER A 153 4.45 -11.85 -3.23
N VAL A 154 5.08 -11.08 -2.33
CA VAL A 154 6.53 -10.85 -2.30
C VAL A 154 7.24 -11.59 -1.15
N LYS A 155 6.53 -12.55 -0.49
CA LYS A 155 7.05 -13.48 0.52
C LYS A 155 7.72 -12.81 1.73
N LEU A 156 7.10 -11.76 2.27
CA LEU A 156 7.67 -10.96 3.35
C LEU A 156 7.67 -11.67 4.71
N ASN A 157 6.81 -12.66 4.95
CA ASN A 157 6.85 -13.45 6.19
C ASN A 157 8.24 -14.05 6.41
N SER A 158 8.87 -14.63 5.38
CA SER A 158 10.19 -15.26 5.49
C SER A 158 11.33 -14.29 5.85
N ILE A 159 11.15 -13.00 5.57
CA ILE A 159 12.10 -11.96 5.99
C ILE A 159 11.78 -11.52 7.42
N ALA A 160 10.51 -11.28 7.72
CA ALA A 160 10.05 -10.86 9.05
C ALA A 160 10.41 -11.87 10.14
N ASP A 161 10.35 -13.18 9.84
CA ASP A 161 10.68 -14.25 10.78
C ASP A 161 12.15 -14.23 11.26
N LYS A 162 13.05 -13.48 10.58
CA LYS A 162 14.46 -13.38 10.95
C LYS A 162 14.72 -12.47 12.16
N GLY A 163 13.74 -11.69 12.62
CA GLY A 163 13.82 -10.85 13.81
C GLY A 163 13.47 -9.39 13.59
N THR A 164 13.75 -8.55 14.61
CA THR A 164 13.36 -7.14 14.67
C THR A 164 14.52 -6.16 14.51
N THR A 165 15.66 -6.58 13.98
CA THR A 165 16.80 -5.68 13.79
C THR A 165 16.54 -4.62 12.72
N MET A 166 17.28 -3.51 12.77
CA MET A 166 17.22 -2.46 11.73
C MET A 166 17.50 -3.02 10.34
N GLU A 167 18.43 -3.98 10.23
CA GLU A 167 18.79 -4.62 8.97
C GLU A 167 17.61 -5.41 8.37
N ILE A 168 16.91 -6.19 9.20
CA ILE A 168 15.72 -6.93 8.75
C ILE A 168 14.60 -5.96 8.35
N CYS A 169 14.38 -4.90 9.14
CA CYS A 169 13.44 -3.85 8.78
C CYS A 169 13.79 -3.19 7.44
N GLU A 170 15.07 -2.96 7.15
CA GLU A 170 15.54 -2.45 5.86
C GLU A 170 15.23 -3.41 4.71
N GLN A 171 15.46 -4.70 4.87
CA GLN A 171 15.14 -5.71 3.86
C GLN A 171 13.65 -5.71 3.52
N VAL A 172 12.78 -5.69 4.54
CA VAL A 172 11.31 -5.57 4.37
C VAL A 172 10.97 -4.26 3.65
N THR A 173 11.52 -3.14 4.13
CA THR A 173 11.25 -1.81 3.56
C THR A 173 11.60 -1.74 2.07
N LYS A 174 12.77 -2.29 1.68
CA LYS A 174 13.18 -2.34 0.26
C LYS A 174 12.21 -3.11 -0.63
N LYS A 175 11.62 -4.18 -0.10
CA LYS A 175 10.61 -4.97 -0.83
C LYS A 175 9.28 -4.21 -0.97
N VAL A 176 8.92 -3.40 0.04
CA VAL A 176 7.67 -2.63 0.04
C VAL A 176 7.75 -1.41 -0.88
N ASN A 177 8.80 -0.59 -0.76
CA ASN A 177 8.88 0.69 -1.47
C ASN A 177 10.02 0.84 -2.49
N GLY A 178 10.79 -0.22 -2.70
CA GLY A 178 11.92 -0.20 -3.65
C GLY A 178 13.18 0.52 -3.14
N GLY A 179 13.18 1.05 -1.91
CA GLY A 179 14.28 1.81 -1.33
C GLY A 179 14.28 1.81 0.20
N LYS A 180 14.93 2.81 0.80
CA LYS A 180 15.07 2.96 2.26
C LYS A 180 14.28 4.16 2.82
N LEU A 181 13.36 4.72 2.04
CA LEU A 181 12.61 5.90 2.47
C LEU A 181 11.82 5.60 3.75
N GLY A 182 11.99 6.46 4.75
CA GLY A 182 11.31 6.34 6.03
C GLY A 182 11.79 5.19 6.93
N LEU A 183 12.95 4.57 6.65
CA LEU A 183 13.44 3.39 7.40
C LEU A 183 13.41 3.58 8.92
N LEU A 184 13.91 4.71 9.43
CA LEU A 184 13.92 4.95 10.88
C LEU A 184 12.51 5.02 11.48
N ALA A 185 11.57 5.66 10.78
CA ALA A 185 10.18 5.74 11.23
C ALA A 185 9.51 4.34 11.23
N ARG A 186 9.74 3.55 10.20
CA ARG A 186 9.24 2.16 10.10
C ARG A 186 9.82 1.29 11.21
N TYR A 187 11.12 1.43 11.48
CA TYR A 187 11.79 0.68 12.56
C TYR A 187 11.23 1.04 13.95
N LYS A 188 11.02 2.34 14.24
CA LYS A 188 10.37 2.75 15.50
C LYS A 188 8.99 2.13 15.67
N MET A 189 8.20 2.09 14.61
CA MET A 189 6.88 1.45 14.64
C MET A 189 6.97 -0.08 14.73
N LEU A 190 7.98 -0.71 14.11
CA LEU A 190 8.24 -2.14 14.25
C LEU A 190 8.47 -2.52 15.72
N VAL A 191 9.40 -1.81 16.38
CA VAL A 191 9.70 -2.04 17.80
C VAL A 191 8.46 -1.83 18.66
N TYR A 192 7.75 -0.72 18.47
CA TYR A 192 6.50 -0.43 19.19
C TYR A 192 5.46 -1.55 19.07
N TYR A 193 5.16 -2.01 17.85
CA TYR A 193 4.18 -3.08 17.65
C TYR A 193 4.69 -4.43 18.18
N TYR A 194 5.99 -4.71 18.05
CA TYR A 194 6.56 -5.94 18.54
C TYR A 194 6.48 -6.04 20.07
N GLU A 195 6.85 -4.98 20.78
CA GLU A 195 6.71 -4.90 22.24
C GLU A 195 5.24 -5.06 22.66
N LEU A 196 4.34 -4.33 22.02
CA LEU A 196 2.90 -4.38 22.32
C LEU A 196 2.33 -5.81 22.16
N LEU A 197 2.69 -6.50 21.08
CA LEU A 197 2.18 -7.84 20.76
C LEU A 197 2.78 -8.96 21.63
N ASN A 198 3.86 -8.68 22.36
CA ASN A 198 4.52 -9.62 23.29
C ASN A 198 4.17 -9.37 24.77
N ILE A 199 3.41 -8.34 25.12
CA ILE A 199 2.96 -8.11 26.51
C ILE A 199 2.12 -9.31 26.96
N GLY A 200 2.54 -9.97 28.01
CA GLY A 200 1.82 -11.09 28.62
C GLY A 200 2.06 -12.46 27.98
N ASN A 201 3.09 -12.59 27.15
CA ASN A 201 3.59 -13.89 26.67
C ASN A 201 4.77 -14.34 27.53
#